data_179ccb8ecb41d7332fcfb0eafdb61865
#
_entry.id   179ccb8ecb41d7332fcfb0eafdb61865
#
_cell.length_a   1.000
_cell.length_b   1.000
_cell.length_c   1.000
_cell.angle_alpha   90.00
_cell.angle_beta   90.00
_cell.angle_gamma   90.00
#
_symmetry.space_group_name_H-M   'P 1'
#
loop_
_entity.id
_entity.type
_entity.pdbx_description
1 polymer ?
#
loop_
_entity_poly.entity_id
_entity_poly.type
_entity_poly.pdbx_seq_one_letter_code
_entity_poly.pdbx_strand_id
1 'polypeptide(L)'
;MVANGELDFAIVTSDKSNADLIQEDLMQDQIYLCVKDSLLREYYGDEAEDIKMRSLQGASVSDFARLPFCIFANNMGQRIHVYFEDANVTPKIRLNTTYTQVCTTVGFHGLVAFFASQVNLTNRQSEIPPDMNIFPLLCHGEPMYLHLSLLRHKQRYLTHYSKYFLDLLSAFCSAAEQAPVSRITNGTKG
;
A
#
# COMPACT_ATOMS: atom_id res chain seq x y z
N MET A 1 17.18 1.66 -19.51
CA MET A 1 17.51 2.74 -18.54
C MET A 1 18.65 2.30 -17.61
N VAL A 2 18.47 1.43 -16.58
CA VAL A 2 19.61 0.98 -15.76
C VAL A 2 20.57 0.10 -16.55
N ALA A 3 20.06 -0.85 -17.33
CA ALA A 3 20.88 -1.78 -18.12
C ALA A 3 21.73 -1.10 -19.19
N ASN A 4 21.27 0.02 -19.77
CA ASN A 4 22.03 0.79 -20.77
C ASN A 4 22.80 1.98 -20.17
N GLY A 5 22.87 2.09 -18.85
CA GLY A 5 23.69 3.08 -18.16
C GLY A 5 23.14 4.51 -18.10
N GLU A 6 21.89 4.75 -18.51
CA GLU A 6 21.23 6.05 -18.36
C GLU A 6 20.93 6.40 -16.91
N LEU A 7 20.67 5.38 -16.08
CA LEU A 7 20.46 5.52 -14.63
C LEU A 7 21.50 4.69 -13.88
N ASP A 8 21.96 5.19 -12.74
CA ASP A 8 22.85 4.47 -11.84
C ASP A 8 22.11 3.35 -11.13
N PHE A 9 20.88 3.61 -10.68
CA PHE A 9 19.98 2.68 -10.02
C PHE A 9 18.52 3.07 -10.20
N ALA A 10 17.62 2.12 -9.90
CA ALA A 10 16.19 2.34 -9.86
C ALA A 10 15.58 1.58 -8.68
N ILE A 11 14.51 2.13 -8.10
CA ILE A 11 13.67 1.42 -7.14
C ILE A 11 12.54 0.77 -7.93
N VAL A 12 12.33 -0.53 -7.73
CA VAL A 12 11.32 -1.32 -8.44
C VAL A 12 10.47 -2.11 -7.45
N THR A 13 9.23 -2.39 -7.86
CA THR A 13 8.27 -3.22 -7.07
C THR A 13 8.00 -4.58 -7.72
N SER A 14 8.80 -4.96 -8.69
CA SER A 14 8.67 -6.23 -9.41
C SER A 14 10.04 -6.81 -9.70
N ASP A 15 10.12 -8.14 -9.73
CA ASP A 15 11.32 -8.84 -10.11
C ASP A 15 11.68 -8.52 -11.56
N LYS A 16 12.91 -8.07 -11.75
CA LYS A 16 13.50 -7.78 -13.05
C LYS A 16 14.67 -8.72 -13.31
N SER A 17 14.37 -9.88 -13.86
CA SER A 17 15.41 -10.82 -14.30
C SER A 17 16.18 -10.26 -15.50
N ASN A 18 17.43 -9.86 -15.25
CA ASN A 18 18.37 -9.47 -16.29
C ASN A 18 19.79 -9.86 -15.83
N ALA A 19 20.54 -10.54 -16.72
CA ALA A 19 21.88 -11.06 -16.40
C ALA A 19 22.89 -9.97 -15.98
N ASP A 20 22.71 -8.74 -16.47
CA ASP A 20 23.62 -7.61 -16.23
C ASP A 20 23.23 -6.76 -14.99
N LEU A 21 22.08 -7.06 -14.38
CA LEU A 21 21.57 -6.31 -13.26
C LEU A 21 21.69 -7.09 -11.94
N ILE A 22 21.85 -6.38 -10.85
CA ILE A 22 21.70 -6.86 -9.47
C ILE A 22 20.43 -6.23 -8.91
N GLN A 23 19.61 -7.06 -8.28
CA GLN A 23 18.44 -6.64 -7.52
C GLN A 23 18.70 -6.94 -6.04
N GLU A 24 18.58 -5.93 -5.19
CA GLU A 24 18.80 -5.99 -3.75
C GLU A 24 17.51 -5.54 -3.05
N ASP A 25 17.03 -6.30 -2.08
CA ASP A 25 15.83 -5.95 -1.33
C ASP A 25 16.06 -4.70 -0.48
N LEU A 26 15.12 -3.76 -0.53
CA LEU A 26 15.16 -2.53 0.25
C LEU A 26 14.20 -2.57 1.44
N MET A 27 12.93 -2.91 1.19
CA MET A 27 11.91 -2.96 2.24
C MET A 27 10.64 -3.69 1.78
N GLN A 28 9.85 -4.10 2.77
CA GLN A 28 8.48 -4.59 2.59
C GLN A 28 7.50 -3.51 3.08
N ASP A 29 6.76 -2.91 2.16
CA ASP A 29 5.78 -1.85 2.44
C ASP A 29 4.39 -2.47 2.56
N GLN A 30 3.84 -2.60 3.77
CA GLN A 30 2.56 -3.26 4.03
C GLN A 30 1.41 -2.49 3.38
N ILE A 31 0.45 -3.21 2.81
CA ILE A 31 -0.76 -2.64 2.21
C ILE A 31 -1.90 -2.67 3.22
N TYR A 32 -2.66 -1.59 3.26
CA TYR A 32 -3.83 -1.40 4.10
C TYR A 32 -5.05 -1.08 3.25
N LEU A 33 -6.21 -1.55 3.70
CA LEU A 33 -7.52 -1.10 3.25
C LEU A 33 -7.96 0.08 4.11
N CYS A 34 -8.28 1.20 3.46
CA CYS A 34 -8.73 2.43 4.10
C CYS A 34 -10.20 2.69 3.75
N VAL A 35 -11.02 2.88 4.77
CA VAL A 35 -12.45 3.14 4.60
C VAL A 35 -13.00 4.03 5.71
N LYS A 36 -13.79 5.03 5.36
CA LYS A 36 -14.41 5.94 6.31
C LYS A 36 -15.61 5.30 7.03
N ASP A 37 -15.82 5.60 8.30
CA ASP A 37 -16.96 5.08 9.08
C ASP A 37 -18.31 5.34 8.38
N SER A 38 -18.49 6.54 7.81
CA SER A 38 -19.71 6.89 7.09
C SER A 38 -19.98 5.96 5.91
N LEU A 39 -18.92 5.60 5.15
CA LEU A 39 -19.05 4.70 4.00
C LEU A 39 -19.34 3.26 4.45
N LEU A 40 -18.71 2.79 5.54
CA LEU A 40 -19.02 1.48 6.11
C LEU A 40 -20.48 1.39 6.51
N ARG A 41 -21.00 2.38 7.24
CA ARG A 41 -22.38 2.40 7.69
C ARG A 41 -23.39 2.51 6.53
N GLU A 42 -23.06 3.26 5.48
CA GLU A 42 -23.91 3.38 4.28
C GLU A 42 -24.14 2.02 3.60
N TYR A 43 -23.07 1.18 3.51
CA TYR A 43 -23.12 -0.07 2.75
C TYR A 43 -23.43 -1.31 3.60
N TYR A 44 -23.19 -1.26 4.91
CA TYR A 44 -23.32 -2.41 5.81
C TYR A 44 -24.32 -2.18 6.94
N GLY A 45 -24.81 -0.96 7.18
CA GLY A 45 -25.77 -0.67 8.23
C GLY A 45 -25.31 -1.15 9.60
N ASP A 46 -26.11 -1.99 10.25
CA ASP A 46 -25.84 -2.55 11.59
C ASP A 46 -24.64 -3.53 11.59
N GLU A 47 -24.32 -4.14 10.45
CA GLU A 47 -23.16 -5.04 10.32
C GLU A 47 -21.80 -4.30 10.34
N ALA A 48 -21.80 -2.96 10.21
CA ALA A 48 -20.58 -2.16 10.05
C ALA A 48 -19.61 -2.31 11.23
N GLU A 49 -20.10 -2.32 12.46
CA GLU A 49 -19.25 -2.44 13.65
C GLU A 49 -18.65 -3.86 13.77
N ASP A 50 -19.41 -4.90 13.43
CA ASP A 50 -18.90 -6.28 13.44
C ASP A 50 -17.82 -6.48 12.39
N ILE A 51 -17.99 -5.94 11.17
CA ILE A 51 -16.97 -5.96 10.13
C ILE A 51 -15.72 -5.24 10.59
N LYS A 52 -15.86 -4.06 11.17
CA LYS A 52 -14.77 -3.26 11.70
C LYS A 52 -13.98 -4.03 12.76
N MET A 53 -14.68 -4.60 13.76
CA MET A 53 -14.03 -5.32 14.86
C MET A 53 -13.25 -6.55 14.39
N ARG A 54 -13.80 -7.36 13.49
CA ARG A 54 -13.10 -8.55 12.97
C ARG A 54 -11.95 -8.21 12.03
N SER A 55 -11.96 -7.03 11.40
CA SER A 55 -10.92 -6.58 10.48
C SER A 55 -9.76 -5.87 11.15
N LEU A 56 -9.79 -5.62 12.47
CA LEU A 56 -8.72 -4.94 13.20
C LEU A 56 -7.36 -5.65 13.08
N GLN A 57 -7.36 -6.96 13.06
CA GLN A 57 -6.16 -7.79 12.95
C GLN A 57 -5.82 -8.16 11.50
N GLY A 58 -6.73 -7.84 10.57
CA GLY A 58 -6.55 -8.07 9.15
C GLY A 58 -7.87 -8.13 8.40
N ALA A 59 -7.91 -7.46 7.26
CA ALA A 59 -9.06 -7.34 6.39
C ALA A 59 -8.93 -8.24 5.17
N SER A 60 -9.98 -9.02 4.87
CA SER A 60 -10.13 -9.67 3.57
C SER A 60 -10.97 -8.80 2.63
N VAL A 61 -10.62 -8.69 1.35
CA VAL A 61 -11.45 -7.97 0.37
C VAL A 61 -12.88 -8.53 0.27
N SER A 62 -13.08 -9.80 0.61
CA SER A 62 -14.39 -10.45 0.61
C SER A 62 -15.36 -9.80 1.60
N ASP A 63 -14.88 -9.37 2.76
CA ASP A 63 -15.69 -8.70 3.78
C ASP A 63 -16.17 -7.31 3.32
N PHE A 64 -15.45 -6.72 2.37
CA PHE A 64 -15.69 -5.36 1.87
C PHE A 64 -16.24 -5.31 0.44
N ALA A 65 -16.72 -6.44 -0.09
CA ALA A 65 -17.18 -6.57 -1.48
C ALA A 65 -18.33 -5.61 -1.88
N ARG A 66 -19.11 -5.12 -0.92
CA ARG A 66 -20.23 -4.17 -1.19
C ARG A 66 -19.74 -2.76 -1.47
N LEU A 67 -18.51 -2.38 -1.02
CA LEU A 67 -18.01 -1.01 -1.11
C LEU A 67 -17.66 -0.59 -2.54
N PRO A 68 -17.78 0.71 -2.84
CA PRO A 68 -17.15 1.28 -4.02
C PRO A 68 -15.67 1.53 -3.77
N PHE A 69 -14.81 1.18 -4.73
CA PHE A 69 -13.36 1.31 -4.62
C PHE A 69 -12.77 2.37 -5.54
N CYS A 70 -11.70 3.02 -5.05
CA CYS A 70 -10.70 3.64 -5.89
C CYS A 70 -9.50 2.70 -6.02
N ILE A 71 -9.11 2.37 -7.25
CA ILE A 71 -7.96 1.51 -7.51
C ILE A 71 -6.92 2.27 -8.32
N PHE A 72 -5.63 2.01 -8.07
CA PHE A 72 -4.54 2.62 -8.80
C PHE A 72 -4.32 1.93 -10.15
N ALA A 73 -4.07 2.73 -11.18
CA ALA A 73 -3.63 2.23 -12.49
C ALA A 73 -2.10 2.01 -12.53
N ASN A 74 -1.58 1.23 -11.58
CA ASN A 74 -0.15 0.92 -11.44
C ASN A 74 0.05 -0.53 -10.92
N ASN A 75 1.30 -0.92 -10.63
CA ASN A 75 1.63 -2.27 -10.14
C ASN A 75 0.88 -2.66 -8.87
N MET A 76 0.67 -1.72 -7.93
CA MET A 76 -0.12 -1.99 -6.73
C MET A 76 -1.58 -2.31 -7.08
N GLY A 77 -2.19 -1.50 -7.97
CA GLY A 77 -3.55 -1.76 -8.43
C GLY A 77 -3.70 -3.08 -9.17
N GLN A 78 -2.72 -3.47 -9.98
CA GLN A 78 -2.70 -4.78 -10.64
C GLN A 78 -2.68 -5.93 -9.61
N ARG A 79 -1.86 -5.84 -8.56
CA ARG A 79 -1.84 -6.82 -7.47
C ARG A 79 -3.18 -6.89 -6.73
N ILE A 80 -3.80 -5.74 -6.47
CA ILE A 80 -5.12 -5.68 -5.85
C ILE A 80 -6.18 -6.32 -6.75
N HIS A 81 -6.12 -6.14 -8.08
CA HIS A 81 -7.02 -6.83 -9.01
C HIS A 81 -6.88 -8.35 -8.93
N VAL A 82 -5.64 -8.86 -8.99
CA VAL A 82 -5.37 -10.30 -8.84
C VAL A 82 -5.93 -10.81 -7.50
N TYR A 83 -5.77 -10.05 -6.42
CA TYR A 83 -6.30 -10.43 -5.12
C TYR A 83 -7.84 -10.49 -5.11
N PHE A 84 -8.53 -9.56 -5.76
CA PHE A 84 -9.98 -9.63 -5.91
C PHE A 84 -10.40 -10.87 -6.73
N GLU A 85 -9.67 -11.20 -7.78
CA GLU A 85 -9.91 -12.41 -8.61
C GLU A 85 -9.71 -13.68 -7.78
N ASP A 86 -8.60 -13.81 -7.04
CA ASP A 86 -8.31 -14.94 -6.15
C ASP A 86 -9.36 -15.12 -5.06
N ALA A 87 -9.90 -14.02 -4.54
CA ALA A 87 -10.98 -14.01 -3.55
C ALA A 87 -12.37 -14.28 -4.19
N ASN A 88 -12.46 -14.44 -5.51
CA ASN A 88 -13.69 -14.55 -6.29
C ASN A 88 -14.67 -13.39 -6.02
N VAL A 89 -14.14 -12.18 -5.89
CA VAL A 89 -14.89 -10.94 -5.65
C VAL A 89 -14.77 -10.02 -6.85
N THR A 90 -15.90 -9.56 -7.38
CA THR A 90 -15.93 -8.50 -8.41
C THR A 90 -16.04 -7.14 -7.73
N PRO A 91 -14.95 -6.32 -7.69
CA PRO A 91 -14.98 -5.02 -7.02
C PRO A 91 -15.86 -4.01 -7.77
N LYS A 92 -16.59 -3.19 -7.04
CA LYS A 92 -17.30 -2.02 -7.59
C LYS A 92 -16.30 -0.86 -7.75
N ILE A 93 -15.58 -0.80 -8.86
CA ILE A 93 -14.61 0.26 -9.11
C ILE A 93 -15.35 1.53 -9.53
N ARG A 94 -15.35 2.55 -8.68
CA ARG A 94 -15.93 3.88 -8.96
C ARG A 94 -14.92 4.83 -9.60
N LEU A 95 -13.63 4.66 -9.25
CA LEU A 95 -12.56 5.49 -9.76
C LEU A 95 -11.31 4.64 -10.01
N ASN A 96 -10.66 4.86 -11.16
CA ASN A 96 -9.34 4.35 -11.48
C ASN A 96 -8.43 5.54 -11.78
N THR A 97 -7.27 5.63 -11.12
CA THR A 97 -6.37 6.79 -11.22
C THR A 97 -4.91 6.39 -11.06
N THR A 98 -4.02 7.14 -11.71
CA THR A 98 -2.56 7.05 -11.49
C THR A 98 -2.09 7.95 -10.35
N TYR A 99 -2.93 8.88 -9.89
CA TYR A 99 -2.56 9.88 -8.90
C TYR A 99 -2.99 9.46 -7.49
N THR A 100 -2.01 9.14 -6.64
CA THR A 100 -2.22 8.76 -5.24
C THR A 100 -3.04 9.81 -4.49
N GLN A 101 -2.75 11.09 -4.72
CA GLN A 101 -3.43 12.19 -4.04
C GLN A 101 -4.94 12.25 -4.36
N VAL A 102 -5.33 11.98 -5.59
CA VAL A 102 -6.75 11.91 -5.97
C VAL A 102 -7.45 10.79 -5.21
N CYS A 103 -6.86 9.60 -5.20
CA CYS A 103 -7.40 8.44 -4.52
C CYS A 103 -7.59 8.70 -3.01
N THR A 104 -6.56 9.20 -2.33
CA THR A 104 -6.63 9.51 -0.90
C THR A 104 -7.62 10.62 -0.59
N THR A 105 -7.71 11.68 -1.42
CA THR A 105 -8.66 12.78 -1.21
C THR A 105 -10.09 12.30 -1.29
N VAL A 106 -10.47 11.55 -2.34
CA VAL A 106 -11.85 11.03 -2.47
C VAL A 106 -12.18 10.00 -1.38
N GLY A 107 -11.18 9.20 -0.95
CA GLY A 107 -11.31 8.26 0.16
C GLY A 107 -11.52 8.98 1.50
N PHE A 108 -10.73 10.03 1.78
CA PHE A 108 -10.86 10.82 3.02
C PHE A 108 -12.20 11.56 3.12
N HIS A 109 -12.85 11.84 1.99
CA HIS A 109 -14.22 12.37 1.96
C HIS A 109 -15.29 11.28 2.09
N GLY A 110 -14.91 10.00 2.16
CA GLY A 110 -15.86 8.89 2.32
C GLY A 110 -16.64 8.52 1.06
N LEU A 111 -16.12 8.86 -0.12
CA LEU A 111 -16.79 8.56 -1.40
C LEU A 111 -16.44 7.16 -1.92
N VAL A 112 -15.31 6.61 -1.50
CA VAL A 112 -14.77 5.30 -1.90
C VAL A 112 -13.91 4.71 -0.79
N ALA A 113 -13.78 3.38 -0.76
CA ALA A 113 -12.69 2.69 -0.09
C ALA A 113 -11.46 2.68 -1.00
N PHE A 114 -10.26 2.66 -0.43
CA PHE A 114 -9.02 2.66 -1.19
C PHE A 114 -7.93 1.87 -0.48
N PHE A 115 -6.87 1.56 -1.22
CA PHE A 115 -5.70 0.87 -0.68
C PHE A 115 -4.54 1.85 -0.57
N ALA A 116 -3.78 1.73 0.50
CA ALA A 116 -2.60 2.55 0.73
C ALA A 116 -1.46 1.71 1.33
N SER A 117 -0.23 2.08 1.03
CA SER A 117 0.92 1.46 1.67
C SER A 117 1.25 2.12 3.00
N GLN A 118 1.96 1.42 3.86
CA GLN A 118 2.42 1.92 5.16
C GLN A 118 3.18 3.25 5.03
N VAL A 119 4.12 3.33 4.09
CA VAL A 119 4.89 4.55 3.82
C VAL A 119 3.98 5.72 3.43
N ASN A 120 2.96 5.46 2.61
CA ASN A 120 2.02 6.51 2.23
C ASN A 120 1.20 7.02 3.41
N LEU A 121 0.72 6.11 4.26
CA LEU A 121 -0.07 6.46 5.45
C LEU A 121 0.75 7.19 6.50
N THR A 122 1.97 6.73 6.80
CA THR A 122 2.85 7.37 7.80
C THR A 122 3.28 8.76 7.37
N ASN A 123 3.59 8.97 6.09
CA ASN A 123 3.94 10.28 5.56
C ASN A 123 2.78 11.28 5.57
N ARG A 124 1.54 10.81 5.59
CA ARG A 124 0.33 11.64 5.59
C ARG A 124 -0.50 11.53 6.86
N GLN A 125 0.10 11.05 7.94
CA GLN A 125 -0.58 10.77 9.19
C GLN A 125 -1.40 11.95 9.75
N SER A 126 -0.90 13.17 9.62
CA SER A 126 -1.61 14.38 10.07
C SER A 126 -2.84 14.75 9.24
N GLU A 127 -2.96 14.19 8.02
CA GLU A 127 -4.07 14.45 7.10
C GLU A 127 -5.19 13.41 7.23
N ILE A 128 -4.92 12.27 7.89
CA ILE A 128 -5.88 11.16 8.02
C ILE A 128 -7.05 11.59 8.90
N PRO A 129 -8.30 11.54 8.38
CA PRO A 129 -9.48 11.88 9.18
C PRO A 129 -9.62 10.98 10.42
N PRO A 130 -10.16 11.51 11.55
CA PRO A 130 -10.30 10.74 12.79
C PRO A 130 -11.26 9.53 12.68
N ASP A 131 -12.20 9.57 11.74
CA ASP A 131 -13.18 8.53 11.45
C ASP A 131 -12.75 7.59 10.28
N MET A 132 -11.46 7.62 9.91
CA MET A 132 -10.89 6.69 8.94
C MET A 132 -10.48 5.38 9.61
N ASN A 133 -11.03 4.29 9.14
CA ASN A 133 -10.56 2.95 9.48
C ASN A 133 -9.43 2.54 8.52
N ILE A 134 -8.38 1.97 9.10
CA ILE A 134 -7.19 1.51 8.39
C ILE A 134 -6.95 0.07 8.83
N PHE A 135 -7.20 -0.87 7.95
CA PHE A 135 -7.10 -2.29 8.23
C PHE A 135 -5.91 -2.90 7.49
N PRO A 136 -5.03 -3.66 8.18
CA PRO A 136 -4.01 -4.46 7.48
C PRO A 136 -4.68 -5.36 6.45
N LEU A 137 -4.24 -5.32 5.19
CA LEU A 137 -4.81 -6.17 4.15
C LEU A 137 -4.18 -7.56 4.21
N LEU A 138 -5.02 -8.61 4.28
CA LEU A 138 -4.58 -10.00 4.26
C LEU A 138 -4.94 -10.64 2.92
N CYS A 139 -3.97 -11.34 2.34
CA CYS A 139 -4.16 -12.22 1.19
C CYS A 139 -3.90 -13.66 1.65
N HIS A 140 -4.90 -14.56 1.54
CA HIS A 140 -4.83 -15.94 2.03
C HIS A 140 -4.43 -16.07 3.52
N GLY A 141 -4.82 -15.09 4.35
CA GLY A 141 -4.50 -15.06 5.78
C GLY A 141 -3.16 -14.44 6.14
N GLU A 142 -2.34 -14.09 5.15
CA GLU A 142 -1.04 -13.46 5.35
C GLU A 142 -1.06 -11.97 4.98
N PRO A 143 -0.30 -11.11 5.68
CA PRO A 143 -0.22 -9.70 5.36
C PRO A 143 0.27 -9.45 3.93
N MET A 144 -0.36 -8.53 3.24
CA MET A 144 0.01 -8.17 1.87
C MET A 144 1.05 -7.06 1.85
N TYR A 145 2.15 -7.28 1.13
CA TYR A 145 3.26 -6.33 1.02
C TYR A 145 3.56 -5.94 -0.43
N LEU A 146 4.02 -4.71 -0.61
CA LEU A 146 4.82 -4.31 -1.77
C LEU A 146 6.29 -4.53 -1.44
N HIS A 147 6.95 -5.41 -2.18
CA HIS A 147 8.40 -5.60 -2.06
C HIS A 147 9.10 -4.54 -2.90
N LEU A 148 9.84 -3.65 -2.26
CA LEU A 148 10.67 -2.65 -2.92
C LEU A 148 12.09 -3.16 -2.99
N SER A 149 12.68 -3.15 -4.18
CA SER A 149 14.05 -3.57 -4.42
C SER A 149 14.83 -2.48 -5.17
N LEU A 150 16.11 -2.40 -4.89
CA LEU A 150 17.08 -1.60 -5.62
C LEU A 150 17.59 -2.39 -6.82
N LEU A 151 17.55 -1.78 -7.99
CA LEU A 151 18.11 -2.34 -9.21
C LEU A 151 19.32 -1.52 -9.64
N ARG A 152 20.47 -2.17 -9.87
CA ARG A 152 21.70 -1.54 -10.36
C ARG A 152 22.44 -2.42 -11.35
N HIS A 153 23.30 -1.83 -12.16
CA HIS A 153 24.14 -2.59 -13.10
C HIS A 153 25.33 -3.23 -12.36
N LYS A 154 25.63 -4.52 -12.63
CA LYS A 154 26.69 -5.30 -11.95
C LYS A 154 28.08 -4.67 -12.05
N GLN A 155 28.41 -4.17 -13.22
CA GLN A 155 29.76 -3.69 -13.55
C GLN A 155 29.93 -2.18 -13.36
N ARG A 156 28.85 -1.46 -12.96
CA ARG A 156 28.95 -0.01 -12.83
C ARG A 156 29.64 0.36 -11.53
N TYR A 157 30.67 1.19 -11.66
CA TYR A 157 31.35 1.78 -10.51
C TYR A 157 30.42 2.75 -9.78
N LEU A 158 30.22 2.52 -8.50
CA LEU A 158 29.47 3.43 -7.64
C LEU A 158 30.41 4.52 -7.12
N THR A 159 30.10 5.76 -7.44
CA THR A 159 30.80 6.92 -6.93
C THR A 159 30.60 7.02 -5.41
N HIS A 160 31.44 7.83 -4.73
CA HIS A 160 31.28 8.07 -3.31
C HIS A 160 29.88 8.65 -2.98
N TYR A 161 29.39 9.55 -3.80
CA TYR A 161 28.03 10.13 -3.64
C TYR A 161 26.92 9.08 -3.82
N SER A 162 27.08 8.19 -4.80
CA SER A 162 26.10 7.10 -5.02
C SER A 162 26.05 6.15 -3.82
N LYS A 163 27.20 5.80 -3.22
CA LYS A 163 27.25 4.98 -2.01
C LYS A 163 26.57 5.66 -0.84
N TYR A 164 26.92 6.93 -0.59
CA TYR A 164 26.30 7.72 0.49
C TYR A 164 24.78 7.81 0.33
N PHE A 165 24.29 8.02 -0.90
CA PHE A 165 22.85 8.04 -1.18
C PHE A 165 22.21 6.68 -0.87
N LEU A 166 22.84 5.57 -1.24
CA LEU A 166 22.32 4.22 -0.95
C LEU A 166 22.28 3.94 0.55
N ASP A 167 23.28 4.39 1.32
CA ASP A 167 23.27 4.28 2.79
C ASP A 167 22.09 5.05 3.40
N LEU A 168 21.85 6.29 2.93
CA LEU A 168 20.70 7.08 3.36
C LEU A 168 19.36 6.43 2.96
N LEU A 169 19.26 5.92 1.75
CA LEU A 169 18.07 5.22 1.27
C LEU A 169 17.77 3.98 2.10
N SER A 170 18.80 3.16 2.37
CA SER A 170 18.66 1.97 3.20
C SER A 170 18.22 2.31 4.63
N ALA A 171 18.82 3.35 5.24
CA ALA A 171 18.41 3.83 6.56
C ALA A 171 16.95 4.34 6.57
N PHE A 172 16.54 5.08 5.54
CA PHE A 172 15.17 5.54 5.38
C PHE A 172 14.19 4.35 5.24
N CYS A 173 14.50 3.38 4.37
CA CYS A 173 13.65 2.21 4.15
C CYS A 173 13.49 1.39 5.45
N SER A 174 14.58 1.17 6.20
CA SER A 174 14.52 0.46 7.48
C SER A 174 13.67 1.19 8.52
N ALA A 175 13.80 2.52 8.60
CA ALA A 175 12.97 3.33 9.50
C ALA A 175 11.48 3.32 9.07
N ALA A 176 11.21 3.40 7.78
CA ALA A 176 9.86 3.40 7.23
C ALA A 176 9.15 2.05 7.45
N GLU A 177 9.86 0.93 7.29
CA GLU A 177 9.32 -0.42 7.53
C GLU A 177 8.93 -0.63 8.99
N GLN A 178 9.65 -0.03 9.93
CA GLN A 178 9.40 -0.12 11.37
C GLN A 178 8.40 0.93 11.88
N ALA A 179 8.06 1.93 11.08
CA ALA A 179 7.18 3.01 11.50
C ALA A 179 5.74 2.51 11.70
N PRO A 180 5.16 2.63 12.92
CA PRO A 180 3.79 2.18 13.15
C PRO A 180 2.80 3.08 12.39
N VAL A 181 1.80 2.48 11.75
CA VAL A 181 0.61 3.20 11.30
C VAL A 181 -0.22 3.50 12.56
N SER A 182 -0.12 4.70 13.09
CA SER A 182 -0.57 5.06 14.45
C SER A 182 -2.08 5.22 14.64
N ARG A 183 -2.92 4.72 13.69
CA ARG A 183 -4.38 4.63 13.84
C ARG A 183 -4.92 3.28 13.37
N ILE A 184 -4.35 2.20 13.90
CA ILE A 184 -5.13 0.97 14.05
C ILE A 184 -6.11 1.31 15.17
N THR A 185 -7.32 1.69 14.82
CA THR A 185 -8.48 1.95 15.66
C THR A 185 -8.16 1.89 17.16
N ASN A 186 -8.04 3.04 17.80
CA ASN A 186 -8.19 3.10 19.24
C ASN A 186 -9.62 2.62 19.54
N GLY A 187 -9.73 1.34 19.89
CA GLY A 187 -10.91 0.83 20.55
C GLY A 187 -11.20 1.76 21.72
N THR A 188 -12.37 2.34 21.70
CA THR A 188 -13.00 3.17 22.70
C THR A 188 -12.53 2.81 24.11
N LYS A 189 -11.72 3.67 24.73
CA LYS A 189 -11.79 3.82 26.18
C LYS A 189 -12.98 4.76 26.43
N GLY A 190 -14.17 4.17 26.65
CA GLY A 190 -15.27 4.81 27.32
C GLY A 190 -15.02 4.80 28.80
#